data_3436a331996da9e31ad172037499197e
#
_entry.id   3436a331996da9e31ad172037499197e
#
_cell.length_a   1.000
_cell.length_b   1.000
_cell.length_c   1.000
_cell.angle_alpha   90.00
_cell.angle_beta   90.00
_cell.angle_gamma   90.00
#
_symmetry.space_group_name_H-M   'P 1'
#
loop_
_entity.id
_entity.type
_entity.pdbx_description
1 polymer ?
#
loop_
_entity_poly.entity_id
_entity_poly.type
_entity_poly.pdbx_seq_one_letter_code
_entity_poly.pdbx_strand_id
1 'polypeptide(L)'
;MLKNVKCARCVRCGKEYEAVPNLTNCSCGGILDIVYDYDYIKAHLTKETLKNRVNPTMWRYRELLPVEETTPDTPLRVGWSPLYEEPKLAEQLGLGRLWVKDDGINPTASLKDRASAMAVAKAHEAGAKIIACSSTGNAASSLAGNAAAAGFKTYIFVPERAPKGKVAQLMIFGANVISVKGNYEETFKMSAEAIEKWGWYNRNAAINPYLSEGKKTVSLEIAEQLNWEMPDYLAISVGDGCTIAGVWKGLKDLYAIGFINKLPRLISAQSTGCYPINRAIQENKPWEPMEENTIADSISVGVPRNADKALMAIRESNGLAINVTDEEILAAQKLLGRTCGVFGEPAGVTGTAAVKKACELGLIEKGATVVSVVTGNGLKDVANAIKSAGEPINIKPDLDLMVEEFAKRGVTVE
;
A
#
# COMPACT_ATOMS: atom_id res chain seq x y z
N MET A 1 28.40 -2.00 2.56
CA MET A 1 28.06 -2.29 1.13
C MET A 1 27.08 -3.45 1.11
N LEU A 2 25.99 -3.33 0.38
CA LEU A 2 24.91 -4.34 0.29
C LEU A 2 25.40 -5.55 -0.52
N LYS A 3 25.54 -6.71 0.14
CA LYS A 3 26.03 -7.96 -0.54
C LYS A 3 24.99 -8.57 -1.48
N ASN A 4 23.71 -8.33 -1.21
CA ASN A 4 22.57 -8.87 -1.94
C ASN A 4 22.09 -7.97 -3.09
N VAL A 5 22.70 -6.79 -3.30
CA VAL A 5 22.30 -5.80 -4.30
C VAL A 5 23.44 -5.55 -5.28
N LYS A 6 23.15 -5.64 -6.58
CA LYS A 6 24.11 -5.32 -7.66
C LYS A 6 24.19 -3.83 -7.94
N CYS A 7 23.03 -3.18 -8.14
CA CYS A 7 22.95 -1.77 -8.45
C CYS A 7 21.52 -1.23 -8.24
N ALA A 8 21.35 0.07 -8.42
CA ALA A 8 20.05 0.67 -8.70
C ALA A 8 20.01 1.07 -10.18
N ARG A 9 18.97 0.69 -10.91
CA ARG A 9 18.86 0.90 -12.35
C ARG A 9 17.66 1.77 -12.70
N CYS A 10 17.86 2.75 -13.55
CA CYS A 10 16.77 3.57 -14.06
C CYS A 10 15.85 2.75 -14.97
N VAL A 11 14.55 2.75 -14.68
CA VAL A 11 13.56 2.01 -15.48
C VAL A 11 13.33 2.63 -16.87
N ARG A 12 13.70 3.90 -17.06
CA ARG A 12 13.49 4.64 -18.31
C ARG A 12 14.70 4.59 -19.25
N CYS A 13 15.89 4.90 -18.74
CA CYS A 13 17.10 4.98 -19.58
C CYS A 13 18.13 3.86 -19.33
N GLY A 14 17.90 2.97 -18.37
CA GLY A 14 18.79 1.86 -18.07
C GLY A 14 20.07 2.22 -17.31
N LYS A 15 20.33 3.51 -17.02
CA LYS A 15 21.55 3.94 -16.30
C LYS A 15 21.60 3.33 -14.92
N GLU A 16 22.76 2.80 -14.54
CA GLU A 16 23.02 2.16 -13.26
C GLU A 16 23.72 3.11 -12.29
N TYR A 17 23.44 2.93 -11.03
CA TYR A 17 23.96 3.68 -9.90
C TYR A 17 24.33 2.72 -8.77
N GLU A 18 25.31 3.09 -7.97
CA GLU A 18 25.51 2.45 -6.69
C GLU A 18 24.28 2.66 -5.79
N ALA A 19 23.86 1.62 -5.08
CA ALA A 19 22.69 1.67 -4.21
C ALA A 19 23.00 2.32 -2.85
N VAL A 20 23.46 3.58 -2.89
CA VAL A 20 23.75 4.36 -1.66
C VAL A 20 22.47 4.72 -0.90
N PRO A 21 22.51 4.85 0.44
CA PRO A 21 21.31 5.00 1.26
C PRO A 21 20.40 6.18 0.91
N ASN A 22 20.96 7.30 0.48
CA ASN A 22 20.26 8.54 0.15
C ASN A 22 19.96 8.70 -1.36
N LEU A 23 20.02 7.59 -2.12
CA LEU A 23 19.74 7.60 -3.55
C LEU A 23 18.30 8.03 -3.83
N THR A 24 18.12 8.85 -4.86
CA THR A 24 16.82 9.34 -5.35
C THR A 24 16.67 9.00 -6.84
N ASN A 25 16.14 9.92 -7.64
CA ASN A 25 15.87 9.71 -9.06
C ASN A 25 17.13 9.66 -9.91
N CYS A 26 17.00 9.11 -11.11
CA CYS A 26 18.00 9.19 -12.17
C CYS A 26 18.20 10.62 -12.67
N SER A 27 19.38 10.91 -13.19
CA SER A 27 19.67 12.20 -13.85
C SER A 27 18.77 12.53 -15.05
N CYS A 28 18.10 11.52 -15.64
CA CYS A 28 17.08 11.72 -16.68
C CYS A 28 15.67 12.01 -16.12
N GLY A 29 15.53 12.15 -14.80
CA GLY A 29 14.23 12.26 -14.11
C GLY A 29 13.46 10.95 -13.95
N GLY A 30 13.98 9.83 -14.45
CA GLY A 30 13.35 8.51 -14.32
C GLY A 30 13.50 7.95 -12.90
N ILE A 31 12.57 7.08 -12.50
CA ILE A 31 12.61 6.37 -11.23
C ILE A 31 13.60 5.20 -11.28
N LEU A 32 14.12 4.82 -10.12
CA LEU A 32 15.10 3.76 -10.00
C LEU A 32 14.45 2.47 -9.47
N ASP A 33 15.01 1.33 -9.87
CA ASP A 33 14.70 0.01 -9.35
C ASP A 33 15.95 -0.65 -8.78
N ILE A 34 15.80 -1.39 -7.67
CA ILE A 34 16.92 -2.08 -7.04
C ILE A 34 17.12 -3.43 -7.73
N VAL A 35 18.33 -3.69 -8.21
CA VAL A 35 18.72 -4.92 -8.88
C VAL A 35 19.46 -5.81 -7.90
N TYR A 36 18.90 -6.98 -7.64
CA TYR A 36 19.45 -7.95 -6.67
C TYR A 36 20.44 -8.93 -7.29
N ASP A 37 21.33 -9.44 -6.45
CA ASP A 37 22.12 -10.63 -6.73
C ASP A 37 21.36 -11.86 -6.25
N TYR A 38 20.60 -12.48 -7.15
CA TYR A 38 19.80 -13.64 -6.81
C TYR A 38 20.64 -14.89 -6.51
N ASP A 39 21.86 -15.00 -7.00
CA ASP A 39 22.73 -16.12 -6.67
C ASP A 39 23.23 -16.00 -5.24
N TYR A 40 23.60 -14.78 -4.82
CA TYR A 40 23.88 -14.50 -3.42
C TYR A 40 22.67 -14.83 -2.52
N ILE A 41 21.48 -14.36 -2.91
CA ILE A 41 20.27 -14.58 -2.10
C ILE A 41 19.94 -16.07 -1.98
N LYS A 42 20.01 -16.84 -3.07
CA LYS A 42 19.79 -18.31 -3.07
C LYS A 42 20.75 -19.05 -2.13
N ALA A 43 21.98 -18.57 -2.02
CA ALA A 43 22.98 -19.16 -1.13
C ALA A 43 22.71 -18.87 0.37
N HIS A 44 21.94 -17.81 0.69
CA HIS A 44 21.76 -17.33 2.08
C HIS A 44 20.32 -17.43 2.59
N LEU A 45 19.34 -17.66 1.72
CA LEU A 45 17.93 -17.74 2.08
C LEU A 45 17.27 -18.98 1.50
N THR A 46 16.64 -19.77 2.35
CA THR A 46 15.85 -20.93 1.99
C THR A 46 14.45 -20.87 2.63
N LYS A 47 13.50 -21.65 2.12
CA LYS A 47 12.16 -21.77 2.76
C LYS A 47 12.27 -22.30 4.18
N GLU A 48 13.20 -23.22 4.44
CA GLU A 48 13.46 -23.76 5.78
C GLU A 48 14.03 -22.69 6.73
N THR A 49 14.93 -21.83 6.25
CA THR A 49 15.43 -20.67 7.00
C THR A 49 14.27 -19.77 7.44
N LEU A 50 13.34 -19.43 6.52
CA LEU A 50 12.18 -18.60 6.85
C LEU A 50 11.23 -19.29 7.83
N LYS A 51 10.95 -20.58 7.66
CA LYS A 51 10.10 -21.36 8.56
C LYS A 51 10.60 -21.31 10.00
N ASN A 52 11.92 -21.34 10.20
CA ASN A 52 12.55 -21.31 11.53
C ASN A 52 12.69 -19.89 12.12
N ARG A 53 12.36 -18.82 11.38
CA ARG A 53 12.40 -17.45 11.87
C ARG A 53 11.17 -17.14 12.72
N VAL A 54 11.42 -16.77 13.97
CA VAL A 54 10.37 -16.36 14.92
C VAL A 54 9.96 -14.89 14.76
N ASN A 55 10.71 -14.08 13.98
CA ASN A 55 10.42 -12.66 13.79
C ASN A 55 9.17 -12.46 12.93
N PRO A 56 8.02 -12.02 13.49
CA PRO A 56 6.78 -11.80 12.76
C PRO A 56 6.68 -10.37 12.24
N THR A 57 7.67 -9.91 11.48
CA THR A 57 7.73 -8.59 10.86
C THR A 57 8.24 -8.68 9.44
N MET A 58 8.20 -7.57 8.69
CA MET A 58 8.77 -7.51 7.34
C MET A 58 10.28 -7.81 7.32
N TRP A 59 10.98 -7.63 8.42
CA TRP A 59 12.42 -7.84 8.55
C TRP A 59 12.85 -9.30 8.49
N ARG A 60 11.89 -10.24 8.56
CA ARG A 60 12.17 -11.67 8.33
C ARG A 60 12.70 -11.95 6.90
N TYR A 61 12.54 -11.02 5.97
CA TYR A 61 12.99 -11.14 4.58
C TYR A 61 14.23 -10.27 4.29
N ARG A 62 15.13 -10.08 5.26
CA ARG A 62 16.27 -9.15 5.12
C ARG A 62 17.12 -9.40 3.88
N GLU A 63 17.33 -10.66 3.49
CA GLU A 63 18.11 -11.05 2.31
C GLU A 63 17.46 -10.57 1.00
N LEU A 64 16.16 -10.33 1.03
CA LEU A 64 15.39 -9.75 -0.09
C LEU A 64 15.18 -8.22 0.08
N LEU A 65 15.83 -7.58 1.06
CA LEU A 65 15.72 -6.15 1.30
C LEU A 65 17.08 -5.45 1.13
N PRO A 66 17.11 -4.21 0.61
CA PRO A 66 18.35 -3.49 0.37
C PRO A 66 18.84 -2.79 1.65
N VAL A 67 19.08 -3.56 2.71
CA VAL A 67 19.56 -3.08 4.01
C VAL A 67 20.87 -3.77 4.39
N GLU A 68 21.76 -3.05 5.07
CA GLU A 68 23.00 -3.62 5.57
C GLU A 68 22.74 -4.59 6.71
N GLU A 69 23.60 -5.60 6.88
CA GLU A 69 23.48 -6.61 7.93
C GLU A 69 23.46 -5.98 9.35
N THR A 70 24.17 -4.87 9.51
CA THR A 70 24.30 -4.14 10.78
C THR A 70 23.14 -3.16 11.04
N THR A 71 22.28 -2.89 10.04
CA THR A 71 21.14 -2.00 10.22
C THR A 71 20.13 -2.63 11.18
N PRO A 72 19.77 -1.98 12.30
CA PRO A 72 18.77 -2.53 13.21
C PRO A 72 17.38 -2.61 12.57
N ASP A 73 16.60 -3.60 12.99
CA ASP A 73 15.17 -3.62 12.69
C ASP A 73 14.51 -2.39 13.31
N THR A 74 13.53 -1.82 12.63
CA THR A 74 12.76 -0.70 13.20
C THR A 74 11.92 -1.17 14.38
N PRO A 75 11.73 -0.33 15.43
CA PRO A 75 11.12 -0.77 16.69
C PRO A 75 9.66 -1.22 16.57
N LEU A 76 8.90 -0.66 15.61
CA LEU A 76 7.51 -1.02 15.41
C LEU A 76 7.39 -2.36 14.67
N ARG A 77 6.43 -3.19 15.10
CA ARG A 77 6.11 -4.46 14.45
C ARG A 77 5.36 -4.20 13.13
N VAL A 78 6.11 -3.91 12.08
CA VAL A 78 5.57 -3.69 10.73
C VAL A 78 5.57 -4.98 9.93
N GLY A 79 4.46 -5.25 9.25
CA GLY A 79 4.30 -6.44 8.43
C GLY A 79 3.82 -7.67 9.20
N TRP A 80 3.89 -8.83 8.53
CA TRP A 80 3.30 -10.10 9.00
C TRP A 80 1.83 -9.90 9.38
N SER A 81 1.12 -9.12 8.56
CA SER A 81 -0.29 -8.83 8.73
C SER A 81 -1.14 -10.08 8.44
N PRO A 82 -2.36 -10.20 9.00
CA PRO A 82 -3.21 -11.35 8.77
C PRO A 82 -3.56 -11.54 7.30
N LEU A 83 -3.70 -12.80 6.93
CA LEU A 83 -4.27 -13.26 5.67
C LEU A 83 -5.49 -14.13 6.03
N TYR A 84 -6.69 -13.56 5.91
CA TYR A 84 -7.94 -14.24 6.24
C TYR A 84 -8.48 -14.97 5.02
N GLU A 85 -8.82 -16.23 5.16
CA GLU A 85 -9.58 -16.96 4.14
C GLU A 85 -11.07 -16.67 4.32
N GLU A 86 -11.75 -16.30 3.22
CA GLU A 86 -13.13 -15.82 3.23
C GLU A 86 -14.05 -16.67 2.36
N PRO A 87 -14.44 -17.88 2.83
CA PRO A 87 -15.20 -18.82 2.04
C PRO A 87 -16.60 -18.31 1.68
N LYS A 88 -17.27 -17.58 2.58
CA LYS A 88 -18.60 -17.01 2.29
C LYS A 88 -18.55 -15.98 1.17
N LEU A 89 -17.54 -15.13 1.17
CA LEU A 89 -17.37 -14.12 0.13
C LEU A 89 -16.91 -14.77 -1.19
N ALA A 90 -16.06 -15.79 -1.13
CA ALA A 90 -15.67 -16.56 -2.29
C ALA A 90 -16.87 -17.20 -2.98
N GLU A 91 -17.75 -17.87 -2.22
CA GLU A 91 -18.98 -18.47 -2.73
C GLU A 91 -19.90 -17.44 -3.40
N GLN A 92 -20.14 -16.29 -2.75
CA GLN A 92 -20.95 -15.20 -3.30
C GLN A 92 -20.41 -14.67 -4.63
N LEU A 93 -19.11 -14.69 -4.82
CA LEU A 93 -18.45 -14.20 -6.03
C LEU A 93 -18.17 -15.31 -7.08
N GLY A 94 -18.50 -16.55 -6.78
CA GLY A 94 -18.24 -17.70 -7.66
C GLY A 94 -16.77 -18.07 -7.78
N LEU A 95 -15.95 -17.69 -6.78
CA LEU A 95 -14.53 -17.98 -6.69
C LEU A 95 -14.29 -19.34 -6.00
N GLY A 96 -13.17 -19.98 -6.31
CA GLY A 96 -12.74 -21.20 -5.63
C GLY A 96 -12.26 -20.91 -4.21
N ARG A 97 -11.42 -19.90 -4.05
CA ARG A 97 -10.96 -19.39 -2.75
C ARG A 97 -10.71 -17.89 -2.84
N LEU A 98 -10.97 -17.19 -1.76
CA LEU A 98 -10.66 -15.78 -1.61
C LEU A 98 -9.96 -15.55 -0.27
N TRP A 99 -8.89 -14.79 -0.29
CA TRP A 99 -8.22 -14.31 0.91
C TRP A 99 -8.17 -12.80 0.95
N VAL A 100 -8.24 -12.27 2.16
CA VAL A 100 -8.09 -10.84 2.45
C VAL A 100 -6.81 -10.64 3.25
N LYS A 101 -5.83 -9.97 2.66
CA LYS A 101 -4.61 -9.51 3.33
C LYS A 101 -4.87 -8.17 3.99
N ASP A 102 -4.97 -8.14 5.32
CA ASP A 102 -5.30 -6.93 6.07
C ASP A 102 -4.07 -6.16 6.53
N ASP A 103 -3.61 -5.23 5.71
CA ASP A 103 -2.54 -4.28 6.07
C ASP A 103 -3.04 -3.05 6.85
N GLY A 104 -4.34 -2.94 7.06
CA GLY A 104 -4.95 -1.91 7.92
C GLY A 104 -4.60 -2.06 9.40
N ILE A 105 -4.05 -3.19 9.82
CA ILE A 105 -3.61 -3.44 11.20
C ILE A 105 -2.14 -3.11 11.47
N ASN A 106 -1.38 -2.65 10.48
CA ASN A 106 -0.02 -2.16 10.73
C ASN A 106 -0.02 -1.03 11.77
N PRO A 107 1.10 -0.76 12.46
CA PRO A 107 1.16 0.12 13.63
C PRO A 107 0.53 1.51 13.46
N THR A 108 0.62 2.11 12.27
CA THR A 108 -0.05 3.39 11.98
C THR A 108 -1.28 3.22 11.09
N ALA A 109 -1.83 2.02 11.09
CA ALA A 109 -3.07 1.64 10.44
C ALA A 109 -3.06 1.68 8.90
N SER A 110 -1.90 1.37 8.26
CA SER A 110 -1.84 1.20 6.80
C SER A 110 -0.58 0.48 6.29
N LEU A 111 -0.65 -0.04 5.07
CA LEU A 111 0.46 -0.61 4.30
C LEU A 111 1.66 0.34 4.18
N LYS A 112 1.45 1.65 4.33
CA LYS A 112 2.52 2.64 4.23
C LYS A 112 3.59 2.50 5.31
N ASP A 113 3.30 1.81 6.41
CA ASP A 113 4.28 1.47 7.44
C ASP A 113 5.47 0.69 6.87
N ARG A 114 5.23 -0.23 5.92
CA ARG A 114 6.29 -0.99 5.25
C ARG A 114 7.30 -0.09 4.53
N ALA A 115 6.81 0.92 3.82
CA ALA A 115 7.65 1.91 3.15
C ALA A 115 8.38 2.81 4.14
N SER A 116 7.71 3.20 5.23
CA SER A 116 8.28 4.09 6.24
C SER A 116 9.30 3.40 7.12
N ALA A 117 9.10 2.12 7.46
CA ALA A 117 10.12 1.30 8.13
C ALA A 117 11.39 1.20 7.28
N MET A 118 11.25 0.95 5.97
CA MET A 118 12.40 0.94 5.05
C MET A 118 13.06 2.32 4.97
N ALA A 119 12.29 3.41 4.90
CA ALA A 119 12.86 4.77 4.90
C ALA A 119 13.65 5.07 6.16
N VAL A 120 13.15 4.65 7.33
CA VAL A 120 13.85 4.81 8.62
C VAL A 120 15.14 4.01 8.65
N ALA A 121 15.15 2.76 8.19
CA ALA A 121 16.35 1.93 8.09
C ALA A 121 17.39 2.58 7.17
N LYS A 122 16.99 3.04 6.00
CA LYS A 122 17.90 3.72 5.06
C LYS A 122 18.37 5.09 5.55
N ALA A 123 17.53 5.83 6.28
CA ALA A 123 17.94 7.07 6.94
C ALA A 123 19.00 6.82 8.03
N HIS A 124 18.86 5.70 8.77
CA HIS A 124 19.89 5.26 9.73
C HIS A 124 21.23 4.98 9.02
N GLU A 125 21.20 4.22 7.92
CA GLU A 125 22.41 3.93 7.11
C GLU A 125 23.04 5.20 6.51
N ALA A 126 22.21 6.19 6.16
CA ALA A 126 22.67 7.50 5.67
C ALA A 126 23.23 8.41 6.78
N GLY A 127 23.19 8.02 8.04
CA GLY A 127 23.57 8.86 9.20
C GLY A 127 22.66 10.10 9.34
N ALA A 128 21.46 10.08 8.77
CA ALA A 128 20.52 11.19 8.82
C ALA A 128 20.03 11.44 10.26
N LYS A 129 19.67 12.70 10.55
CA LYS A 129 19.06 13.09 11.84
C LYS A 129 17.58 13.46 11.65
N ILE A 130 17.20 13.79 10.44
CA ILE A 130 15.89 14.31 10.09
C ILE A 130 15.39 13.58 8.83
N ILE A 131 14.12 13.18 8.87
CA ILE A 131 13.41 12.60 7.72
C ILE A 131 12.25 13.53 7.37
N ALA A 132 12.07 13.83 6.08
CA ALA A 132 11.01 14.74 5.66
C ALA A 132 10.18 14.18 4.51
N CYS A 133 8.92 14.60 4.44
CA CYS A 133 8.04 14.35 3.31
C CYS A 133 6.96 15.43 3.15
N SER A 134 6.32 15.44 1.98
CA SER A 134 5.08 16.18 1.74
C SER A 134 3.93 15.20 1.58
N SER A 135 3.04 15.14 2.57
CA SER A 135 1.84 14.29 2.52
C SER A 135 0.91 14.60 3.70
N THR A 136 -0.41 14.52 3.47
CA THR A 136 -1.43 14.59 4.53
C THR A 136 -1.98 13.22 4.93
N GLY A 137 -1.72 12.19 4.12
CA GLY A 137 -2.35 10.88 4.24
C GLY A 137 -1.50 9.84 4.97
N ASN A 138 -1.74 8.57 4.62
CA ASN A 138 -1.09 7.40 5.22
C ASN A 138 0.46 7.43 5.11
N ALA A 139 1.01 8.08 4.09
CA ALA A 139 2.45 8.23 3.95
C ALA A 139 3.07 9.09 5.06
N ALA A 140 2.41 10.19 5.43
CA ALA A 140 2.85 11.07 6.51
C ALA A 140 2.69 10.40 7.88
N SER A 141 1.50 9.84 8.18
CA SER A 141 1.27 9.19 9.48
C SER A 141 2.19 8.01 9.71
N SER A 142 2.46 7.19 8.68
CA SER A 142 3.40 6.09 8.80
C SER A 142 4.84 6.57 9.02
N LEU A 143 5.27 7.65 8.35
CA LEU A 143 6.57 8.23 8.60
C LEU A 143 6.68 8.74 10.04
N ALA A 144 5.71 9.55 10.49
CA ALA A 144 5.73 10.14 11.82
C ALA A 144 5.84 9.06 12.92
N GLY A 145 5.01 8.00 12.84
CA GLY A 145 5.02 6.92 13.82
C GLY A 145 6.31 6.09 13.80
N ASN A 146 6.76 5.64 12.63
CA ASN A 146 7.99 4.83 12.51
C ASN A 146 9.24 5.62 12.90
N ALA A 147 9.32 6.89 12.50
CA ALA A 147 10.44 7.76 12.82
C ALA A 147 10.49 8.11 14.32
N ALA A 148 9.35 8.40 14.94
CA ALA A 148 9.26 8.65 16.38
C ALA A 148 9.76 7.45 17.20
N ALA A 149 9.30 6.26 16.87
CA ALA A 149 9.73 5.02 17.53
C ALA A 149 11.24 4.77 17.39
N ALA A 150 11.85 5.18 16.28
CA ALA A 150 13.27 5.03 16.00
C ALA A 150 14.12 6.25 16.42
N GLY A 151 13.55 7.26 17.06
CA GLY A 151 14.26 8.43 17.60
C GLY A 151 14.65 9.48 16.55
N PHE A 152 14.04 9.46 15.36
CA PHE A 152 14.28 10.48 14.32
C PHE A 152 13.35 11.68 14.49
N LYS A 153 13.85 12.86 14.19
CA LYS A 153 13.02 14.05 13.98
C LYS A 153 12.39 14.00 12.59
N THR A 154 11.13 14.43 12.49
CA THR A 154 10.44 14.52 11.20
C THR A 154 9.95 15.92 10.92
N TYR A 155 10.02 16.32 9.63
CA TYR A 155 9.37 17.51 9.10
C TYR A 155 8.39 17.08 8.01
N ILE A 156 7.11 17.36 8.24
CA ILE A 156 6.03 16.94 7.35
C ILE A 156 5.31 18.18 6.83
N PHE A 157 5.35 18.37 5.53
CA PHE A 157 4.72 19.49 4.84
C PHE A 157 3.31 19.11 4.42
N VAL A 158 2.34 19.92 4.79
CA VAL A 158 0.93 19.73 4.48
C VAL A 158 0.33 21.05 3.95
N PRO A 159 -0.59 21.02 2.98
CA PRO A 159 -1.33 22.23 2.63
C PRO A 159 -2.23 22.67 3.80
N GLU A 160 -2.49 23.98 3.93
CA GLU A 160 -3.29 24.56 5.02
C GLU A 160 -4.69 23.93 5.16
N ARG A 161 -5.25 23.44 4.05
CA ARG A 161 -6.56 22.78 4.00
C ARG A 161 -6.56 21.31 4.43
N ALA A 162 -5.41 20.80 4.91
CA ALA A 162 -5.32 19.41 5.36
C ALA A 162 -6.34 19.09 6.46
N PRO A 163 -7.00 17.92 6.44
CA PRO A 163 -7.98 17.54 7.46
C PRO A 163 -7.37 17.54 8.86
N LYS A 164 -7.99 18.26 9.80
CA LYS A 164 -7.47 18.44 11.17
C LYS A 164 -7.18 17.12 11.89
N GLY A 165 -8.03 16.09 11.71
CA GLY A 165 -7.81 14.77 12.32
C GLY A 165 -6.55 14.08 11.80
N LYS A 166 -6.23 14.21 10.51
CA LYS A 166 -4.99 13.68 9.94
C LYS A 166 -3.76 14.42 10.49
N VAL A 167 -3.83 15.76 10.56
CA VAL A 167 -2.76 16.59 11.15
C VAL A 167 -2.54 16.27 12.63
N ALA A 168 -3.61 16.09 13.41
CA ALA A 168 -3.51 15.73 14.82
C ALA A 168 -2.73 14.42 15.04
N GLN A 169 -2.94 13.40 14.21
CA GLN A 169 -2.19 12.16 14.29
C GLN A 169 -0.67 12.37 14.09
N LEU A 170 -0.28 13.24 13.16
CA LEU A 170 1.13 13.57 12.93
C LEU A 170 1.74 14.25 14.15
N MET A 171 1.02 15.21 14.73
CA MET A 171 1.46 15.96 15.91
C MET A 171 1.58 15.07 17.15
N ILE A 172 0.66 14.13 17.35
CA ILE A 172 0.73 13.16 18.47
C ILE A 172 1.98 12.28 18.37
N PHE A 173 2.41 11.93 17.16
CA PHE A 173 3.69 11.24 16.94
C PHE A 173 4.92 12.16 17.05
N GLY A 174 4.75 13.42 17.41
CA GLY A 174 5.85 14.38 17.60
C GLY A 174 6.45 14.94 16.30
N ALA A 175 5.76 14.81 15.18
CA ALA A 175 6.22 15.40 13.93
C ALA A 175 6.15 16.93 13.95
N ASN A 176 7.18 17.59 13.39
CA ASN A 176 7.13 19.01 13.09
C ASN A 176 6.31 19.21 11.82
N VAL A 177 5.05 19.59 11.98
CA VAL A 177 4.12 19.78 10.86
C VAL A 177 4.21 21.21 10.36
N ILE A 178 4.55 21.38 9.07
CA ILE A 178 4.60 22.67 8.39
C ILE A 178 3.33 22.81 7.54
N SER A 179 2.41 23.64 8.00
CA SER A 179 1.19 23.98 7.27
C SER A 179 1.48 25.10 6.27
N VAL A 180 1.45 24.76 4.98
CA VAL A 180 1.80 25.69 3.89
C VAL A 180 0.51 26.37 3.38
N LYS A 181 0.52 27.70 3.33
CA LYS A 181 -0.54 28.50 2.71
C LYS A 181 -0.45 28.40 1.20
N GLY A 182 -0.99 27.32 0.64
CA GLY A 182 -0.93 27.03 -0.78
C GLY A 182 -1.60 25.69 -1.11
N ASN A 183 -1.52 25.30 -2.38
CA ASN A 183 -2.01 24.00 -2.85
C ASN A 183 -1.00 22.87 -2.59
N TYR A 184 -1.35 21.64 -3.00
CA TYR A 184 -0.48 20.48 -2.80
C TYR A 184 0.83 20.59 -3.59
N GLU A 185 0.82 21.12 -4.79
CA GLU A 185 2.00 21.22 -5.64
C GLU A 185 3.02 22.23 -5.07
N GLU A 186 2.53 23.39 -4.61
CA GLU A 186 3.36 24.40 -3.93
C GLU A 186 3.95 23.84 -2.64
N THR A 187 3.15 23.09 -1.86
CA THR A 187 3.60 22.41 -0.64
C THR A 187 4.69 21.37 -0.96
N PHE A 188 4.50 20.60 -2.01
CA PHE A 188 5.48 19.59 -2.44
C PHE A 188 6.80 20.23 -2.90
N LYS A 189 6.71 21.30 -3.70
CA LYS A 189 7.88 22.06 -4.16
C LYS A 189 8.67 22.65 -3.00
N MET A 190 8.00 23.30 -2.06
CA MET A 190 8.63 23.83 -0.84
C MET A 190 9.30 22.74 -0.01
N SER A 191 8.65 21.58 0.12
CA SER A 191 9.25 20.41 0.77
C SER A 191 10.50 19.92 0.08
N ALA A 192 10.50 19.84 -1.25
CA ALA A 192 11.66 19.40 -2.03
C ALA A 192 12.85 20.37 -1.86
N GLU A 193 12.61 21.68 -1.95
CA GLU A 193 13.62 22.72 -1.73
C GLU A 193 14.21 22.66 -0.32
N ALA A 194 13.38 22.45 0.70
CA ALA A 194 13.81 22.31 2.09
C ALA A 194 14.69 21.07 2.29
N ILE A 195 14.26 19.92 1.74
CA ILE A 195 15.00 18.66 1.82
C ILE A 195 16.37 18.79 1.18
N GLU A 196 16.46 19.39 -0.01
CA GLU A 196 17.72 19.62 -0.73
C GLU A 196 18.62 20.58 0.04
N LYS A 197 18.08 21.74 0.46
CA LYS A 197 18.84 22.80 1.14
C LYS A 197 19.49 22.35 2.44
N TRP A 198 18.80 21.52 3.22
CA TRP A 198 19.27 21.10 4.55
C TRP A 198 19.76 19.65 4.60
N GLY A 199 19.78 18.94 3.48
CA GLY A 199 20.26 17.56 3.40
C GLY A 199 19.41 16.58 4.22
N TRP A 200 18.10 16.82 4.35
CA TRP A 200 17.20 15.93 5.07
C TRP A 200 16.95 14.65 4.27
N TYR A 201 16.73 13.53 4.96
CA TYR A 201 16.41 12.29 4.28
C TYR A 201 15.02 12.36 3.63
N ASN A 202 14.97 12.12 2.30
CA ASN A 202 13.76 12.25 1.50
C ASN A 202 12.91 10.97 1.56
N ARG A 203 11.69 11.08 2.12
CA ARG A 203 10.72 9.97 2.19
C ARG A 203 9.59 10.13 1.17
N ASN A 204 9.67 11.02 0.21
CA ASN A 204 8.61 11.16 -0.79
C ASN A 204 8.51 9.92 -1.68
N ALA A 205 7.26 9.46 -1.93
CA ALA A 205 6.99 8.27 -2.73
C ALA A 205 7.49 8.45 -4.18
N ALA A 206 7.93 7.36 -4.80
CA ALA A 206 8.52 7.28 -6.12
C ALA A 206 9.87 8.01 -6.33
N ILE A 207 10.21 8.99 -5.49
CA ILE A 207 11.52 9.64 -5.52
C ILE A 207 12.56 8.73 -4.88
N ASN A 208 12.26 8.22 -3.70
CA ASN A 208 13.12 7.29 -2.99
C ASN A 208 12.83 5.84 -3.45
N PRO A 209 13.79 5.15 -4.11
CA PRO A 209 13.58 3.81 -4.66
C PRO A 209 13.33 2.73 -3.61
N TYR A 210 13.86 2.91 -2.40
CA TYR A 210 13.79 1.94 -1.32
C TYR A 210 12.37 1.76 -0.76
N LEU A 211 11.48 2.74 -0.95
CA LEU A 211 10.12 2.67 -0.45
C LEU A 211 9.30 1.55 -1.09
N SER A 212 9.55 1.26 -2.36
CA SER A 212 8.92 0.13 -3.06
C SER A 212 9.43 -1.22 -2.53
N GLU A 213 10.71 -1.28 -2.10
CA GLU A 213 11.29 -2.46 -1.49
C GLU A 213 10.64 -2.81 -0.14
N GLY A 214 10.29 -1.80 0.66
CA GLY A 214 9.47 -2.02 1.85
C GLY A 214 8.08 -2.58 1.51
N LYS A 215 7.41 -1.98 0.52
CA LYS A 215 6.06 -2.40 0.11
C LYS A 215 6.01 -3.81 -0.49
N LYS A 216 7.05 -4.27 -1.17
CA LYS A 216 7.09 -5.62 -1.75
C LYS A 216 6.93 -6.72 -0.70
N THR A 217 7.25 -6.44 0.57
CA THR A 217 7.14 -7.44 1.63
C THR A 217 5.73 -7.97 1.83
N VAL A 218 4.69 -7.23 1.43
CA VAL A 218 3.31 -7.74 1.48
C VAL A 218 3.13 -8.98 0.59
N SER A 219 3.73 -9.00 -0.61
CA SER A 219 3.65 -10.18 -1.50
C SER A 219 4.56 -11.33 -1.04
N LEU A 220 5.68 -11.04 -0.38
CA LEU A 220 6.52 -12.06 0.23
C LEU A 220 5.76 -12.78 1.36
N GLU A 221 5.05 -12.03 2.19
CA GLU A 221 4.21 -12.58 3.26
C GLU A 221 3.04 -13.39 2.72
N ILE A 222 2.33 -12.89 1.70
CA ILE A 222 1.24 -13.63 1.05
C ILE A 222 1.74 -14.98 0.57
N ALA A 223 2.88 -15.02 -0.11
CA ALA A 223 3.46 -16.27 -0.62
C ALA A 223 3.81 -17.24 0.52
N GLU A 224 4.44 -16.77 1.59
CA GLU A 224 4.79 -17.60 2.73
C GLU A 224 3.55 -18.09 3.50
N GLN A 225 2.57 -17.22 3.74
CA GLN A 225 1.31 -17.54 4.43
C GLN A 225 0.42 -18.50 3.63
N LEU A 226 0.53 -18.52 2.29
CA LEU A 226 -0.08 -19.50 1.41
C LEU A 226 0.82 -20.71 1.15
N ASN A 227 1.83 -20.92 1.98
CA ASN A 227 2.75 -22.04 1.83
C ASN A 227 3.41 -22.12 0.44
N TRP A 228 3.68 -20.94 -0.16
CA TRP A 228 4.30 -20.76 -1.49
C TRP A 228 3.41 -21.13 -2.68
N GLU A 229 2.14 -21.43 -2.45
CA GLU A 229 1.13 -21.68 -3.47
C GLU A 229 0.43 -20.38 -3.86
N MET A 230 0.83 -19.80 -4.99
CA MET A 230 0.31 -18.51 -5.40
C MET A 230 -1.12 -18.60 -5.96
N PRO A 231 -1.97 -17.60 -5.66
CA PRO A 231 -3.31 -17.52 -6.22
C PRO A 231 -3.28 -17.26 -7.74
N ASP A 232 -4.43 -17.31 -8.40
CA ASP A 232 -4.55 -16.93 -9.81
C ASP A 232 -4.50 -15.42 -9.97
N TYR A 233 -5.09 -14.68 -9.02
CA TYR A 233 -5.15 -13.22 -9.06
C TYR A 233 -4.75 -12.59 -7.72
N LEU A 234 -4.13 -11.41 -7.81
CA LEU A 234 -3.81 -10.58 -6.65
C LEU A 234 -4.26 -9.13 -6.91
N ALA A 235 -5.23 -8.65 -6.12
CA ALA A 235 -5.86 -7.35 -6.30
C ALA A 235 -5.25 -6.28 -5.40
N ILE A 236 -4.91 -5.14 -6.00
CA ILE A 236 -4.24 -4.02 -5.36
C ILE A 236 -4.94 -2.71 -5.71
N SER A 237 -5.25 -1.91 -4.69
CA SER A 237 -5.67 -0.52 -4.86
C SER A 237 -4.50 0.34 -5.35
N VAL A 238 -4.70 1.10 -6.43
CA VAL A 238 -3.63 1.80 -7.14
C VAL A 238 -3.88 3.30 -7.19
N GLY A 239 -2.98 4.08 -6.59
CA GLY A 239 -2.87 5.52 -6.75
C GLY A 239 -1.59 5.87 -7.52
N ASP A 240 -0.52 6.19 -6.81
CA ASP A 240 0.81 6.56 -7.36
C ASP A 240 1.52 5.40 -8.11
N GLY A 241 1.01 4.17 -8.03
CA GLY A 241 1.58 2.98 -8.65
C GLY A 241 2.65 2.26 -7.84
N CYS A 242 3.13 2.85 -6.73
CA CYS A 242 4.24 2.28 -5.96
C CYS A 242 3.91 0.93 -5.28
N THR A 243 2.66 0.71 -4.87
CA THR A 243 2.29 -0.53 -4.17
C THR A 243 2.22 -1.71 -5.13
N ILE A 244 1.52 -1.57 -6.26
CA ILE A 244 1.40 -2.64 -7.26
C ILE A 244 2.78 -2.98 -7.87
N ALA A 245 3.62 -1.97 -8.12
CA ALA A 245 4.98 -2.18 -8.59
C ALA A 245 5.85 -2.92 -7.56
N GLY A 246 5.73 -2.57 -6.28
CA GLY A 246 6.44 -3.27 -5.20
C GLY A 246 5.97 -4.73 -5.05
N VAL A 247 4.65 -4.96 -5.07
CA VAL A 247 4.06 -6.31 -5.05
C VAL A 247 4.61 -7.16 -6.19
N TRP A 248 4.59 -6.63 -7.42
CA TRP A 248 5.11 -7.37 -8.59
C TRP A 248 6.60 -7.65 -8.46
N LYS A 249 7.38 -6.69 -7.97
CA LYS A 249 8.80 -6.91 -7.71
C LYS A 249 9.04 -8.04 -6.72
N GLY A 250 8.34 -8.07 -5.60
CA GLY A 250 8.47 -9.15 -4.62
C GLY A 250 8.12 -10.52 -5.18
N LEU A 251 7.09 -10.61 -6.01
CA LEU A 251 6.72 -11.84 -6.71
C LEU A 251 7.82 -12.29 -7.69
N LYS A 252 8.39 -11.36 -8.47
CA LYS A 252 9.51 -11.67 -9.37
C LYS A 252 10.76 -12.08 -8.60
N ASP A 253 11.05 -11.46 -7.46
CA ASP A 253 12.16 -11.85 -6.61
C ASP A 253 11.99 -13.29 -6.11
N LEU A 254 10.81 -13.67 -5.61
CA LEU A 254 10.50 -15.04 -5.17
C LEU A 254 10.56 -16.06 -6.32
N TYR A 255 10.10 -15.69 -7.50
CA TYR A 255 10.18 -16.53 -8.68
C TYR A 255 11.64 -16.74 -9.12
N ALA A 256 12.44 -15.67 -9.11
CA ALA A 256 13.85 -15.72 -9.49
C ALA A 256 14.69 -16.59 -8.54
N ILE A 257 14.37 -16.62 -7.25
CA ILE A 257 15.04 -17.49 -6.28
C ILE A 257 14.43 -18.91 -6.20
N GLY A 258 13.37 -19.18 -6.95
CA GLY A 258 12.73 -20.50 -7.01
C GLY A 258 11.82 -20.85 -5.84
N PHE A 259 11.34 -19.84 -5.08
CA PHE A 259 10.41 -20.07 -3.98
C PHE A 259 8.97 -20.29 -4.46
N ILE A 260 8.61 -19.67 -5.56
CA ILE A 260 7.32 -19.88 -6.25
C ILE A 260 7.59 -20.29 -7.70
N ASN A 261 6.68 -21.04 -8.29
CA ASN A 261 6.75 -21.52 -9.68
C ASN A 261 5.67 -20.90 -10.57
N LYS A 262 4.79 -20.08 -9.99
CA LYS A 262 3.69 -19.40 -10.67
C LYS A 262 3.65 -17.94 -10.24
N LEU A 263 3.43 -17.03 -11.19
CA LEU A 263 3.18 -15.63 -10.95
C LEU A 263 1.67 -15.35 -11.11
N PRO A 264 1.00 -14.72 -10.14
CA PRO A 264 -0.41 -14.36 -10.26
C PRO A 264 -0.60 -13.22 -11.28
N ARG A 265 -1.79 -13.16 -11.87
CA ARG A 265 -2.23 -11.98 -12.60
C ARG A 265 -2.61 -10.86 -11.62
N LEU A 266 -2.09 -9.67 -11.83
CA LEU A 266 -2.44 -8.53 -10.97
C LEU A 266 -3.78 -7.92 -11.39
N ILE A 267 -4.56 -7.48 -10.41
CA ILE A 267 -5.73 -6.64 -10.63
C ILE A 267 -5.40 -5.23 -10.13
N SER A 268 -5.23 -4.31 -11.07
CA SER A 268 -5.06 -2.89 -10.79
C SER A 268 -6.42 -2.25 -10.58
N ALA A 269 -6.70 -1.83 -9.36
CA ALA A 269 -7.97 -1.23 -8.98
C ALA A 269 -7.83 0.28 -8.79
N GLN A 270 -8.53 1.07 -9.62
CA GLN A 270 -8.62 2.52 -9.50
C GLN A 270 -10.09 2.97 -9.43
N SER A 271 -10.34 4.19 -8.91
CA SER A 271 -11.67 4.79 -8.96
C SER A 271 -11.95 5.36 -10.35
N THR A 272 -13.22 5.29 -10.79
CA THR A 272 -13.67 5.96 -12.02
C THR A 272 -13.45 7.48 -12.01
N GLY A 273 -13.31 8.07 -10.81
CA GLY A 273 -13.00 9.48 -10.64
C GLY A 273 -11.51 9.84 -10.75
N CYS A 274 -10.61 8.84 -10.74
CA CYS A 274 -9.16 9.05 -10.94
C CYS A 274 -8.46 7.72 -11.31
N TYR A 275 -8.20 7.48 -12.61
CA TYR A 275 -7.66 6.21 -13.12
C TYR A 275 -6.61 6.35 -14.23
N PRO A 276 -5.62 7.23 -14.11
CA PRO A 276 -4.66 7.50 -15.20
C PRO A 276 -3.85 6.26 -15.60
N ILE A 277 -3.51 5.37 -14.67
CA ILE A 277 -2.76 4.13 -14.94
C ILE A 277 -3.64 3.12 -15.67
N ASN A 278 -4.84 2.88 -15.18
CA ASN A 278 -5.78 1.94 -15.79
C ASN A 278 -6.20 2.41 -17.19
N ARG A 279 -6.41 3.73 -17.40
CA ARG A 279 -6.69 4.29 -18.71
C ARG A 279 -5.59 3.98 -19.71
N ALA A 280 -4.33 4.14 -19.32
CA ALA A 280 -3.18 3.83 -20.16
C ALA A 280 -3.10 2.34 -20.56
N ILE A 281 -3.51 1.42 -19.68
CA ILE A 281 -3.61 -0.01 -19.98
C ILE A 281 -4.80 -0.28 -20.91
N GLN A 282 -5.99 0.23 -20.60
CA GLN A 282 -7.22 -0.01 -21.34
C GLN A 282 -7.17 0.53 -22.79
N GLU A 283 -6.55 1.71 -22.96
CA GLU A 283 -6.39 2.34 -24.26
C GLU A 283 -5.10 1.92 -25.00
N ASN A 284 -4.21 1.19 -24.33
CA ASN A 284 -2.86 0.84 -24.81
C ASN A 284 -2.06 2.07 -25.29
N LYS A 285 -2.08 3.13 -24.48
CA LYS A 285 -1.40 4.40 -24.73
C LYS A 285 -0.43 4.75 -23.56
N PRO A 286 0.45 5.73 -23.74
CA PRO A 286 1.13 6.37 -22.63
C PRO A 286 0.12 6.92 -21.60
N TRP A 287 0.50 6.94 -20.31
CA TRP A 287 -0.35 7.56 -19.32
C TRP A 287 -0.35 9.09 -19.47
N GLU A 288 -1.47 9.69 -19.14
CA GLU A 288 -1.64 11.14 -19.11
C GLU A 288 -2.26 11.56 -17.79
N PRO A 289 -1.97 12.78 -17.30
CA PRO A 289 -2.62 13.34 -16.14
C PRO A 289 -4.15 13.35 -16.26
N MET A 290 -4.84 13.26 -15.13
CA MET A 290 -6.28 13.48 -15.06
C MET A 290 -6.66 14.13 -13.74
N GLU A 291 -7.87 14.74 -13.72
CA GLU A 291 -8.45 15.32 -12.53
C GLU A 291 -8.75 14.26 -11.46
N GLU A 292 -8.76 14.70 -10.22
CA GLU A 292 -8.99 13.87 -9.05
C GLU A 292 -10.40 14.16 -8.49
N ASN A 293 -11.31 13.18 -8.63
CA ASN A 293 -12.69 13.29 -8.15
C ASN A 293 -13.18 11.95 -7.60
N THR A 294 -12.70 11.56 -6.43
CA THR A 294 -13.11 10.32 -5.74
C THR A 294 -12.99 10.46 -4.24
N ILE A 295 -13.84 9.74 -3.51
CA ILE A 295 -13.76 9.59 -2.05
C ILE A 295 -12.55 8.75 -1.61
N ALA A 296 -11.94 7.98 -2.50
CA ALA A 296 -10.78 7.14 -2.22
C ALA A 296 -9.48 7.97 -2.15
N ASP A 297 -9.40 8.90 -1.20
CA ASP A 297 -8.36 9.92 -1.04
C ASP A 297 -6.93 9.39 -1.21
N SER A 298 -6.60 8.27 -0.57
CA SER A 298 -5.22 7.73 -0.59
C SER A 298 -4.76 7.15 -1.94
N ILE A 299 -5.69 6.98 -2.90
CA ILE A 299 -5.41 6.57 -4.29
C ILE A 299 -5.87 7.61 -5.32
N SER A 300 -6.37 8.76 -4.88
CA SER A 300 -6.69 9.92 -5.72
C SER A 300 -5.40 10.59 -6.14
N VAL A 301 -4.82 10.15 -7.26
CA VAL A 301 -3.51 10.62 -7.75
C VAL A 301 -3.59 10.79 -9.27
N GLY A 302 -3.89 12.01 -9.68
CA GLY A 302 -4.04 12.36 -11.10
C GLY A 302 -2.71 12.39 -11.88
N VAL A 303 -1.59 12.60 -11.17
CA VAL A 303 -0.22 12.58 -11.74
C VAL A 303 0.62 11.52 -11.01
N PRO A 304 0.49 10.23 -11.40
CA PRO A 304 1.18 9.14 -10.72
C PRO A 304 2.68 9.13 -11.01
N ARG A 305 3.50 9.33 -9.96
CA ARG A 305 4.97 9.43 -10.09
C ARG A 305 5.64 8.07 -10.36
N ASN A 306 4.97 6.97 -10.06
CA ASN A 306 5.49 5.61 -10.28
C ASN A 306 4.71 4.86 -11.39
N ALA A 307 4.09 5.59 -12.31
CA ALA A 307 3.30 5.02 -13.38
C ALA A 307 4.09 4.02 -14.23
N ASP A 308 5.35 4.34 -14.59
CA ASP A 308 6.18 3.48 -15.44
C ASP A 308 6.29 2.06 -14.87
N LYS A 309 6.64 1.93 -13.57
CA LYS A 309 6.75 0.61 -12.92
C LYS A 309 5.40 -0.08 -12.71
N ALA A 310 4.33 0.69 -12.49
CA ALA A 310 2.98 0.13 -12.37
C ALA A 310 2.49 -0.44 -13.70
N LEU A 311 2.67 0.29 -14.79
CA LEU A 311 2.32 -0.18 -16.14
C LEU A 311 3.10 -1.44 -16.53
N MET A 312 4.40 -1.47 -16.21
CA MET A 312 5.22 -2.68 -16.39
C MET A 312 4.64 -3.86 -15.60
N ALA A 313 4.31 -3.67 -14.32
CA ALA A 313 3.77 -4.72 -13.47
C ALA A 313 2.45 -5.30 -14.00
N ILE A 314 1.53 -4.43 -14.43
CA ILE A 314 0.23 -4.85 -14.97
C ILE A 314 0.41 -5.60 -16.29
N ARG A 315 1.26 -5.09 -17.20
CA ARG A 315 1.52 -5.73 -18.50
C ARG A 315 2.25 -7.06 -18.37
N GLU A 316 3.33 -7.12 -17.60
CA GLU A 316 4.12 -8.33 -17.38
C GLU A 316 3.31 -9.45 -16.71
N SER A 317 2.39 -9.10 -15.82
CA SER A 317 1.50 -10.07 -15.15
C SER A 317 0.30 -10.49 -16.00
N ASN A 318 0.13 -9.97 -17.21
CA ASN A 318 -1.11 -10.09 -17.99
C ASN A 318 -2.33 -9.70 -17.14
N GLY A 319 -2.17 -8.61 -16.38
CA GLY A 319 -3.11 -8.17 -15.35
C GLY A 319 -4.38 -7.53 -15.89
N LEU A 320 -5.34 -7.32 -14.99
CA LEU A 320 -6.58 -6.64 -15.26
C LEU A 320 -6.52 -5.19 -14.75
N ALA A 321 -7.04 -4.24 -15.52
CA ALA A 321 -7.21 -2.85 -15.13
C ALA A 321 -8.71 -2.59 -14.92
N ILE A 322 -9.13 -2.52 -13.66
CA ILE A 322 -10.55 -2.41 -13.27
C ILE A 322 -10.80 -1.07 -12.60
N ASN A 323 -11.75 -0.31 -13.12
CA ASN A 323 -12.19 0.95 -12.52
C ASN A 323 -13.53 0.72 -11.81
N VAL A 324 -13.63 1.23 -10.58
CA VAL A 324 -14.82 1.11 -9.73
C VAL A 324 -15.34 2.48 -9.34
N THR A 325 -16.66 2.61 -9.18
CA THR A 325 -17.27 3.87 -8.72
C THR A 325 -17.12 4.02 -7.21
N ASP A 326 -17.35 5.22 -6.71
CA ASP A 326 -17.33 5.49 -5.27
C ASP A 326 -18.41 4.68 -4.53
N GLU A 327 -19.57 4.43 -5.16
CA GLU A 327 -20.62 3.58 -4.62
C GLU A 327 -20.19 2.11 -4.56
N GLU A 328 -19.51 1.59 -5.58
CA GLU A 328 -18.95 0.23 -5.59
C GLU A 328 -17.89 0.07 -4.49
N ILE A 329 -17.09 1.12 -4.24
CA ILE A 329 -16.08 1.13 -3.17
C ILE A 329 -16.76 1.10 -1.78
N LEU A 330 -17.78 1.94 -1.54
CA LEU A 330 -18.52 1.93 -0.26
C LEU A 330 -19.28 0.61 -0.05
N ALA A 331 -19.84 0.04 -1.12
CA ALA A 331 -20.47 -1.28 -1.05
C ALA A 331 -19.47 -2.38 -0.68
N ALA A 332 -18.24 -2.35 -1.23
CA ALA A 332 -17.18 -3.30 -0.88
C ALA A 332 -16.70 -3.12 0.57
N GLN A 333 -16.61 -1.88 1.07
CA GLN A 333 -16.30 -1.60 2.47
C GLN A 333 -17.32 -2.26 3.41
N LYS A 334 -18.61 -2.07 3.12
CA LYS A 334 -19.71 -2.67 3.87
C LYS A 334 -19.71 -4.19 3.76
N LEU A 335 -19.44 -4.73 2.57
CA LEU A 335 -19.38 -6.17 2.32
C LEU A 335 -18.28 -6.81 3.17
N LEU A 336 -17.03 -6.30 3.10
CA LEU A 336 -15.92 -6.81 3.91
C LEU A 336 -16.21 -6.74 5.41
N GLY A 337 -16.71 -5.60 5.90
CA GLY A 337 -17.06 -5.47 7.32
C GLY A 337 -18.08 -6.51 7.79
N ARG A 338 -19.05 -6.86 6.95
CA ARG A 338 -20.14 -7.79 7.30
C ARG A 338 -19.82 -9.27 7.08
N THR A 339 -18.89 -9.59 6.18
CA THR A 339 -18.53 -10.97 5.88
C THR A 339 -17.32 -11.44 6.67
N CYS A 340 -16.27 -10.63 6.75
CA CYS A 340 -15.00 -11.02 7.36
C CYS A 340 -14.53 -10.14 8.54
N GLY A 341 -15.31 -9.13 8.92
CA GLY A 341 -14.94 -8.23 10.02
C GLY A 341 -13.75 -7.31 9.70
N VAL A 342 -13.29 -7.25 8.45
CA VAL A 342 -12.21 -6.37 8.03
C VAL A 342 -12.77 -4.99 7.70
N PHE A 343 -12.30 -3.97 8.42
CA PHE A 343 -12.72 -2.61 8.25
C PHE A 343 -11.63 -1.79 7.55
N GLY A 344 -11.70 -1.67 6.23
CA GLY A 344 -10.78 -0.87 5.43
C GLY A 344 -11.32 0.52 5.09
N GLU A 345 -10.43 1.50 4.86
CA GLU A 345 -10.80 2.80 4.28
C GLU A 345 -11.20 2.66 2.80
N PRO A 346 -11.92 3.61 2.20
CA PRO A 346 -12.32 3.53 0.79
C PRO A 346 -11.16 3.17 -0.16
N ALA A 347 -10.04 3.87 -0.07
CA ALA A 347 -8.84 3.54 -0.84
C ALA A 347 -8.30 2.13 -0.54
N GLY A 348 -8.45 1.66 0.69
CA GLY A 348 -7.97 0.35 1.12
C GLY A 348 -8.76 -0.81 0.54
N VAL A 349 -10.07 -0.65 0.33
CA VAL A 349 -10.99 -1.71 -0.13
C VAL A 349 -11.26 -1.67 -1.64
N THR A 350 -10.72 -0.69 -2.36
CA THR A 350 -10.91 -0.55 -3.82
C THR A 350 -10.49 -1.81 -4.56
N GLY A 351 -9.44 -2.52 -4.07
CA GLY A 351 -9.03 -3.82 -4.59
C GLY A 351 -10.14 -4.87 -4.53
N THR A 352 -10.85 -4.94 -3.41
CA THR A 352 -11.99 -5.88 -3.24
C THR A 352 -13.18 -5.50 -4.13
N ALA A 353 -13.47 -4.19 -4.26
CA ALA A 353 -14.49 -3.71 -5.18
C ALA A 353 -14.18 -4.13 -6.62
N ALA A 354 -12.91 -4.03 -7.02
CA ALA A 354 -12.46 -4.45 -8.35
C ALA A 354 -12.56 -5.96 -8.57
N VAL A 355 -12.27 -6.79 -7.56
CA VAL A 355 -12.48 -8.25 -7.62
C VAL A 355 -13.95 -8.56 -7.87
N LYS A 356 -14.85 -7.98 -7.06
CA LYS A 356 -16.29 -8.18 -7.21
C LYS A 356 -16.75 -7.80 -8.63
N LYS A 357 -16.38 -6.63 -9.10
CA LYS A 357 -16.72 -6.14 -10.45
C LYS A 357 -16.15 -7.03 -11.54
N ALA A 358 -14.91 -7.48 -11.42
CA ALA A 358 -14.30 -8.37 -12.40
C ALA A 358 -14.99 -9.74 -12.48
N CYS A 359 -15.47 -10.28 -11.35
CA CYS A 359 -16.31 -11.49 -11.32
C CYS A 359 -17.65 -11.26 -12.03
N GLU A 360 -18.33 -10.14 -11.75
CA GLU A 360 -19.61 -9.78 -12.37
C GLU A 360 -19.49 -9.59 -13.90
N LEU A 361 -18.35 -9.08 -14.36
CA LEU A 361 -18.04 -8.93 -15.78
C LEU A 361 -17.52 -10.20 -16.47
N GLY A 362 -17.34 -11.31 -15.72
CA GLY A 362 -16.79 -12.55 -16.24
C GLY A 362 -15.32 -12.47 -16.64
N LEU A 363 -14.57 -11.51 -16.11
CA LEU A 363 -13.14 -11.32 -16.36
C LEU A 363 -12.24 -12.19 -15.48
N ILE A 364 -12.81 -12.73 -14.39
CA ILE A 364 -12.21 -13.75 -13.53
C ILE A 364 -12.98 -15.05 -13.73
N GLU A 365 -12.27 -16.12 -13.98
CA GLU A 365 -12.86 -17.44 -14.22
C GLU A 365 -13.52 -17.98 -12.96
N LYS A 366 -14.67 -18.66 -13.10
CA LYS A 366 -15.31 -19.36 -11.99
C LYS A 366 -14.35 -20.38 -11.37
N GLY A 367 -14.32 -20.42 -10.05
CA GLY A 367 -13.42 -21.31 -9.32
C GLY A 367 -11.98 -20.81 -9.21
N ALA A 368 -11.65 -19.63 -9.75
CA ALA A 368 -10.33 -19.01 -9.57
C ALA A 368 -10.02 -18.69 -8.10
N THR A 369 -8.74 -18.61 -7.80
CA THR A 369 -8.23 -18.24 -6.48
C THR A 369 -7.74 -16.79 -6.48
N VAL A 370 -8.15 -16.01 -5.48
CA VAL A 370 -7.88 -14.56 -5.43
C VAL A 370 -7.36 -14.15 -4.06
N VAL A 371 -6.38 -13.26 -4.02
CA VAL A 371 -6.03 -12.48 -2.83
C VAL A 371 -6.36 -11.01 -3.07
N SER A 372 -7.09 -10.38 -2.14
CA SER A 372 -7.33 -8.94 -2.12
C SER A 372 -6.57 -8.29 -0.96
N VAL A 373 -5.82 -7.22 -1.24
CA VAL A 373 -5.07 -6.50 -0.20
C VAL A 373 -5.85 -5.27 0.26
N VAL A 374 -6.25 -5.26 1.53
CA VAL A 374 -6.80 -4.08 2.22
C VAL A 374 -5.65 -3.25 2.75
N THR A 375 -5.44 -2.06 2.17
CA THR A 375 -4.22 -1.29 2.37
C THR A 375 -4.27 -0.26 3.50
N GLY A 376 -5.44 0.00 4.08
CA GLY A 376 -5.58 0.97 5.17
C GLY A 376 -6.86 0.77 5.96
N ASN A 377 -6.82 1.12 7.25
CA ASN A 377 -7.89 0.94 8.22
C ASN A 377 -9.03 1.94 8.00
N GLY A 378 -10.27 1.52 8.18
CA GLY A 378 -11.46 2.33 7.99
C GLY A 378 -11.57 3.55 8.91
N LEU A 379 -10.96 3.50 10.10
CA LEU A 379 -10.91 4.65 11.02
C LEU A 379 -10.05 5.81 10.50
N LYS A 380 -9.30 5.61 9.42
CA LYS A 380 -8.61 6.71 8.71
C LYS A 380 -9.56 7.65 7.97
N ASP A 381 -10.79 7.18 7.69
CA ASP A 381 -11.83 7.94 6.97
C ASP A 381 -13.21 7.67 7.56
N VAL A 382 -13.44 8.17 8.74
CA VAL A 382 -14.70 8.01 9.50
C VAL A 382 -15.89 8.58 8.74
N ALA A 383 -15.72 9.70 8.03
CA ALA A 383 -16.81 10.34 7.30
C ALA A 383 -17.39 9.42 6.21
N ASN A 384 -16.54 8.77 5.42
CA ASN A 384 -16.98 7.82 4.41
C ASN A 384 -17.44 6.48 5.03
N ALA A 385 -16.88 6.08 6.17
CA ALA A 385 -17.39 4.93 6.92
C ALA A 385 -18.84 5.12 7.36
N ILE A 386 -19.20 6.31 7.87
CA ILE A 386 -20.59 6.65 8.23
C ILE A 386 -21.51 6.60 7.01
N LYS A 387 -21.09 7.18 5.87
CA LYS A 387 -21.84 7.08 4.61
C LYS A 387 -22.08 5.62 4.18
N SER A 388 -21.08 4.77 4.33
CA SER A 388 -21.17 3.34 4.01
C SER A 388 -22.10 2.59 4.98
N ALA A 389 -21.95 2.80 6.28
CA ALA A 389 -22.65 2.04 7.32
C ALA A 389 -24.13 2.44 7.43
N GLY A 390 -24.45 3.73 7.29
CA GLY A 390 -25.74 4.33 7.60
C GLY A 390 -25.78 4.86 9.04
N GLU A 391 -26.98 5.23 9.48
CA GLU A 391 -27.19 5.83 10.81
C GLU A 391 -27.59 4.79 11.86
N PRO A 392 -27.20 5.00 13.13
CA PRO A 392 -27.65 4.16 14.23
C PRO A 392 -29.15 4.35 14.48
N ILE A 393 -29.76 3.42 15.18
CA ILE A 393 -31.13 3.51 15.64
C ILE A 393 -31.14 4.41 16.89
N ASN A 394 -31.68 5.61 16.77
CA ASN A 394 -31.77 6.58 17.86
C ASN A 394 -33.13 6.45 18.56
N ILE A 395 -33.15 6.06 19.84
CA ILE A 395 -34.34 5.91 20.67
C ILE A 395 -34.11 6.53 22.05
N LYS A 396 -35.17 6.91 22.73
CA LYS A 396 -35.12 7.19 24.16
C LYS A 396 -34.90 5.89 24.94
N PRO A 397 -34.43 5.94 26.19
CA PRO A 397 -34.21 4.73 27.02
C PRO A 397 -35.58 4.15 27.48
N ASP A 398 -36.31 3.57 26.56
CA ASP A 398 -37.63 2.99 26.69
C ASP A 398 -37.70 1.73 25.80
N LEU A 399 -38.06 0.61 26.42
CA LEU A 399 -38.06 -0.68 25.74
C LEU A 399 -39.21 -0.81 24.74
N ASP A 400 -40.37 -0.24 25.05
CA ASP A 400 -41.54 -0.31 24.18
C ASP A 400 -41.28 0.51 22.89
N LEU A 401 -40.72 1.68 23.04
CA LEU A 401 -40.25 2.50 21.87
C LEU A 401 -39.19 1.75 21.04
N MET A 402 -38.31 0.98 21.65
CA MET A 402 -37.32 0.17 20.94
C MET A 402 -38.02 -0.88 20.08
N VAL A 403 -38.99 -1.61 20.64
CA VAL A 403 -39.74 -2.65 19.92
C VAL A 403 -40.53 -2.04 18.76
N GLU A 404 -41.19 -0.90 18.95
CA GLU A 404 -41.89 -0.18 17.90
C GLU A 404 -40.94 0.25 16.75
N GLU A 405 -39.76 0.77 17.09
CA GLU A 405 -38.78 1.23 16.07
C GLU A 405 -38.18 0.05 15.30
N PHE A 406 -37.95 -1.08 15.98
CA PHE A 406 -37.49 -2.31 15.34
C PHE A 406 -38.54 -2.86 14.36
N ALA A 407 -39.83 -2.86 14.77
CA ALA A 407 -40.92 -3.28 13.90
C ALA A 407 -41.01 -2.40 12.62
N LYS A 408 -40.86 -1.07 12.76
CA LYS A 408 -40.84 -0.14 11.60
C LYS A 408 -39.70 -0.44 10.62
N ARG A 409 -38.57 -0.93 11.12
CA ARG A 409 -37.37 -1.25 10.33
C ARG A 409 -37.29 -2.72 9.89
N GLY A 410 -38.29 -3.52 10.18
CA GLY A 410 -38.31 -4.96 9.86
C GLY A 410 -37.25 -5.76 10.63
N VAL A 411 -36.81 -5.28 11.79
CA VAL A 411 -35.89 -5.97 12.69
C VAL A 411 -36.72 -6.83 13.63
N THR A 412 -36.53 -8.15 13.58
CA THR A 412 -37.14 -9.09 14.53
C THR A 412 -36.36 -9.11 15.84
N VAL A 413 -37.04 -9.03 16.96
CA VAL A 413 -36.50 -9.31 18.29
C VAL A 413 -36.85 -10.77 18.58
N GLU A 414 -35.87 -11.66 18.57
CA GLU A 414 -36.03 -13.05 19.01
C GLU A 414 -35.94 -13.15 20.53
#